data_4004134a8b5d9c7b96f48d43e69a2293
#
_entry.id   4004134a8b5d9c7b96f48d43e69a2293
#
_cell.length_a   1.000
_cell.length_b   1.000
_cell.length_c   1.000
_cell.angle_alpha   90.00
_cell.angle_beta   90.00
_cell.angle_gamma   90.00
#
_symmetry.space_group_name_H-M   'P 1'
#
loop_
_entity.id
_entity.type
_entity.pdbx_description
1 polymer ?
#
loop_
_entity_poly.entity_id
_entity_poly.type
_entity_poly.pdbx_seq_one_letter_code
_entity_poly.pdbx_strand_id
1 'polypeptide(L)'
;MESDKPTEVTDNTFTKTVSGQGLVVVDCWAVWCGPCRMIAPIIEELAHDYAGKILFGKLNVDENPNTAQQYGIMSIPTLLVFKSGNLVDRIVGAMPRTMLEQRITRSL
;
A
#
# COMPACT_ATOMS: atom_id res chain seq x y z
N MET A 1 -18.29 6.25 -2.33
CA MET A 1 -17.59 7.01 -3.36
C MET A 1 -16.11 6.61 -3.38
N GLU A 2 -15.63 6.33 -4.55
CA GLU A 2 -14.26 5.88 -4.69
C GLU A 2 -13.30 7.04 -4.71
N SER A 3 -12.14 6.85 -4.08
CA SER A 3 -11.10 7.86 -4.06
C SER A 3 -10.08 7.55 -5.14
N ASP A 4 -9.62 8.58 -5.85
CA ASP A 4 -8.53 8.45 -6.78
C ASP A 4 -7.18 8.80 -6.13
N LYS A 5 -7.15 8.88 -4.82
CA LYS A 5 -5.95 9.16 -4.03
C LYS A 5 -5.76 8.07 -2.98
N PRO A 6 -4.51 7.85 -2.52
CA PRO A 6 -4.29 6.90 -1.44
C PRO A 6 -5.05 7.31 -0.17
N THR A 7 -5.68 6.35 0.47
CA THR A 7 -6.41 6.54 1.72
C THR A 7 -5.45 6.38 2.89
N GLU A 8 -5.57 7.25 3.88
CA GLU A 8 -4.80 7.04 5.11
C GLU A 8 -5.33 5.83 5.86
N VAL A 9 -4.42 4.91 6.23
CA VAL A 9 -4.75 3.69 6.96
C VAL A 9 -4.05 3.73 8.30
N THR A 10 -4.78 3.37 9.35
CA THR A 10 -4.26 3.35 10.71
C THR A 10 -4.43 1.96 11.31
N ASP A 11 -3.81 1.73 12.48
CA ASP A 11 -4.01 0.48 13.21
C ASP A 11 -5.50 0.19 13.41
N ASN A 12 -6.30 1.23 13.66
CA ASN A 12 -7.73 1.07 13.91
C ASN A 12 -8.55 0.76 12.66
N THR A 13 -8.09 1.20 11.48
CA THR A 13 -8.85 1.04 10.24
C THR A 13 -8.29 -0.04 9.34
N PHE A 14 -7.15 -0.63 9.69
CA PHE A 14 -6.43 -1.54 8.80
C PHE A 14 -7.28 -2.73 8.37
N THR A 15 -7.81 -3.47 9.34
CA THR A 15 -8.58 -4.69 9.06
C THR A 15 -9.77 -4.38 8.14
N LYS A 16 -10.49 -3.32 8.44
CA LYS A 16 -11.64 -2.93 7.63
C LYS A 16 -11.22 -2.55 6.20
N THR A 17 -10.10 -1.82 6.08
CA THR A 17 -9.62 -1.37 4.78
C THR A 17 -9.24 -2.54 3.89
N VAL A 18 -8.48 -3.50 4.42
CA VAL A 18 -7.96 -4.61 3.60
C VAL A 18 -8.96 -5.74 3.40
N SER A 19 -10.07 -5.76 4.17
CA SER A 19 -11.07 -6.81 4.07
C SER A 19 -12.04 -6.62 2.92
N GLY A 20 -11.97 -5.47 2.24
CA GLY A 20 -12.84 -5.18 1.10
C GLY A 20 -12.61 -6.14 -0.05
N GLN A 21 -13.57 -6.18 -0.96
CA GLN A 21 -13.44 -6.98 -2.18
C GLN A 21 -12.49 -6.30 -3.15
N GLY A 22 -11.83 -7.12 -3.96
CA GLY A 22 -10.90 -6.62 -4.95
C GLY A 22 -9.50 -6.48 -4.39
N LEU A 23 -8.71 -5.66 -5.05
CA LEU A 23 -7.30 -5.51 -4.73
C LEU A 23 -7.08 -4.27 -3.88
N VAL A 24 -6.38 -4.46 -2.76
CA VAL A 24 -5.99 -3.37 -1.85
C VAL A 24 -4.48 -3.40 -1.68
N VAL A 25 -3.84 -2.26 -1.91
CA VAL A 25 -2.39 -2.12 -1.76
C VAL A 25 -2.12 -1.11 -0.65
N VAL A 26 -1.40 -1.52 0.39
CA VAL A 26 -1.06 -0.64 1.51
C VAL A 26 0.42 -0.34 1.49
N ASP A 27 0.75 0.94 1.29
CA ASP A 27 2.12 1.46 1.30
C ASP A 27 2.53 1.76 2.74
N CYS A 28 3.41 0.93 3.29
CA CYS A 28 3.96 1.13 4.63
C CYS A 28 5.18 2.03 4.52
N TRP A 29 5.12 3.20 5.14
CA TRP A 29 6.10 4.29 4.93
C TRP A 29 6.40 5.02 6.22
N ALA A 30 7.41 5.89 6.18
CA ALA A 30 7.72 6.82 7.28
C ALA A 30 8.22 8.13 6.71
N VAL A 31 8.07 9.20 7.49
CA VAL A 31 8.45 10.56 7.07
C VAL A 31 9.95 10.66 6.75
N TRP A 32 10.78 9.98 7.54
CA TRP A 32 12.24 10.04 7.40
C TRP A 32 12.79 9.16 6.26
N CYS A 33 11.95 8.41 5.60
CA CYS A 33 12.38 7.40 4.63
C CYS A 33 12.49 8.02 3.23
N GLY A 34 13.73 8.17 2.74
CA GLY A 34 13.99 8.70 1.40
C GLY A 34 13.35 7.89 0.27
N PRO A 35 13.59 6.56 0.23
CA PRO A 35 12.95 5.72 -0.81
C PRO A 35 11.42 5.78 -0.78
N CYS A 36 10.82 5.93 0.40
CA CYS A 36 9.36 6.09 0.50
C CYS A 36 8.90 7.34 -0.24
N ARG A 37 9.66 8.44 -0.09
CA ARG A 37 9.32 9.69 -0.79
C ARG A 37 9.50 9.57 -2.30
N MET A 38 10.43 8.71 -2.74
CA MET A 38 10.63 8.48 -4.17
C MET A 38 9.44 7.81 -4.82
N ILE A 39 8.80 6.86 -4.14
CA ILE A 39 7.67 6.15 -4.73
C ILE A 39 6.33 6.82 -4.43
N ALA A 40 6.28 7.80 -3.52
CA ALA A 40 5.02 8.45 -3.17
C ALA A 40 4.28 9.00 -4.40
N PRO A 41 4.93 9.76 -5.32
CA PRO A 41 4.21 10.21 -6.51
C PRO A 41 3.76 9.07 -7.42
N ILE A 42 4.53 7.98 -7.47
CA ILE A 42 4.15 6.79 -8.25
C ILE A 42 2.87 6.18 -7.69
N ILE A 43 2.81 6.03 -6.37
CA ILE A 43 1.62 5.49 -5.71
C ILE A 43 0.41 6.38 -5.96
N GLU A 44 0.60 7.71 -5.93
CA GLU A 44 -0.50 8.63 -6.22
C GLU A 44 -0.99 8.50 -7.67
N GLU A 45 -0.07 8.37 -8.62
CA GLU A 45 -0.43 8.16 -10.02
C GLU A 45 -1.18 6.85 -10.21
N LEU A 46 -0.70 5.78 -9.59
CA LEU A 46 -1.35 4.47 -9.71
C LEU A 46 -2.74 4.49 -9.06
N ALA A 47 -2.88 5.18 -7.93
CA ALA A 47 -4.18 5.31 -7.28
C ALA A 47 -5.18 6.02 -8.18
N HIS A 48 -4.73 7.03 -8.91
CA HIS A 48 -5.57 7.73 -9.87
C HIS A 48 -5.92 6.85 -11.07
N ASP A 49 -4.91 6.19 -11.64
CA ASP A 49 -5.10 5.41 -12.87
C ASP A 49 -5.95 4.16 -12.65
N TYR A 50 -5.90 3.59 -11.45
CA TYR A 50 -6.63 2.37 -11.12
C TYR A 50 -7.81 2.62 -10.17
N ALA A 51 -8.29 3.87 -10.10
CA ALA A 51 -9.47 4.20 -9.29
C ALA A 51 -10.63 3.31 -9.69
N GLY A 52 -11.29 2.73 -8.68
CA GLY A 52 -12.38 1.79 -8.91
C GLY A 52 -11.95 0.36 -9.12
N LYS A 53 -10.65 0.10 -9.33
CA LYS A 53 -10.13 -1.26 -9.54
C LYS A 53 -9.20 -1.68 -8.42
N ILE A 54 -8.38 -0.76 -7.94
CA ILE A 54 -7.41 -1.01 -6.86
C ILE A 54 -7.56 0.11 -5.85
N LEU A 55 -7.71 -0.26 -4.59
CA LEU A 55 -7.68 0.71 -3.50
C LEU A 55 -6.26 0.81 -2.98
N PHE A 56 -5.71 2.02 -2.96
CA PHE A 56 -4.39 2.27 -2.41
C PHE A 56 -4.53 2.92 -1.04
N GLY A 57 -3.79 2.41 -0.06
CA GLY A 57 -3.70 2.98 1.27
C GLY A 57 -2.28 3.34 1.62
N LYS A 58 -2.12 4.27 2.56
CA LYS A 58 -0.81 4.65 3.11
C LYS A 58 -0.87 4.49 4.63
N LEU A 59 0.09 3.75 5.17
CA LEU A 59 0.19 3.51 6.60
C LEU A 59 1.55 3.97 7.10
N ASN A 60 1.55 4.99 7.97
CA ASN A 60 2.77 5.49 8.60
C ASN A 60 3.17 4.53 9.71
N VAL A 61 4.31 3.83 9.55
CA VAL A 61 4.70 2.77 10.49
C VAL A 61 5.06 3.32 11.88
N ASP A 62 5.53 4.57 11.95
CA ASP A 62 5.88 5.17 13.24
C ASP A 62 4.65 5.47 14.08
N GLU A 63 3.55 5.83 13.41
CA GLU A 63 2.29 6.15 14.09
C GLU A 63 1.39 4.92 14.26
N ASN A 64 1.70 3.83 13.58
CA ASN A 64 0.87 2.63 13.56
C ASN A 64 1.71 1.38 13.77
N PRO A 65 2.34 1.27 14.97
CA PRO A 65 3.30 0.19 15.24
C PRO A 65 2.65 -1.20 15.32
N ASN A 66 1.36 -1.27 15.66
CA ASN A 66 0.71 -2.57 15.81
C ASN A 66 0.61 -3.31 14.47
N THR A 67 0.19 -2.61 13.43
CA THR A 67 0.13 -3.22 12.09
C THR A 67 1.51 -3.54 11.57
N ALA A 68 2.47 -2.62 11.76
CA ALA A 68 3.85 -2.84 11.33
C ALA A 68 4.43 -4.10 11.98
N GLN A 69 4.18 -4.29 13.26
CA GLN A 69 4.66 -5.47 13.98
C GLN A 69 3.94 -6.73 13.52
N GLN A 70 2.62 -6.66 13.34
CA GLN A 70 1.81 -7.81 12.94
C GLN A 70 2.29 -8.39 11.60
N TYR A 71 2.67 -7.53 10.66
CA TYR A 71 3.12 -7.97 9.34
C TYR A 71 4.64 -8.03 9.22
N GLY A 72 5.36 -7.84 10.31
CA GLY A 72 6.80 -7.95 10.33
C GLY A 72 7.49 -6.98 9.40
N ILE A 73 7.03 -5.72 9.38
CA ILE A 73 7.61 -4.69 8.52
C ILE A 73 8.96 -4.28 9.08
N MET A 74 10.04 -4.69 8.43
CA MET A 74 11.41 -4.41 8.87
C MET A 74 12.11 -3.42 7.96
N SER A 75 11.69 -3.33 6.71
CA SER A 75 12.24 -2.41 5.72
C SER A 75 11.10 -1.63 5.11
N ILE A 76 11.33 -0.37 4.83
CA ILE A 76 10.34 0.49 4.17
C ILE A 76 10.98 1.17 2.97
N PRO A 77 10.21 1.45 1.90
CA PRO A 77 8.79 1.13 1.79
C PRO A 77 8.54 -0.37 1.64
N THR A 78 7.42 -0.82 2.18
CA THR A 78 6.90 -2.17 1.92
C THR A 78 5.45 -2.00 1.49
N LEU A 79 5.09 -2.57 0.35
CA LEU A 79 3.71 -2.59 -0.10
C LEU A 79 3.12 -3.96 0.23
N LEU A 80 2.02 -3.95 0.96
CA LEU A 80 1.26 -5.17 1.25
C LEU A 80 0.09 -5.22 0.27
N VAL A 81 -0.01 -6.31 -0.49
CA VAL A 81 -1.05 -6.48 -1.50
C VAL A 81 -2.06 -7.51 -1.01
N PHE A 82 -3.31 -7.07 -0.87
CA PHE A 82 -4.41 -7.91 -0.41
C PHE A 82 -5.41 -8.11 -1.54
N LYS A 83 -5.91 -9.33 -1.67
CA LYS A 83 -6.98 -9.64 -2.63
C LYS A 83 -8.09 -10.34 -1.88
N SER A 84 -9.28 -9.76 -1.90
CA SER A 84 -10.44 -10.29 -1.18
C SER A 84 -10.11 -10.59 0.28
N GLY A 85 -9.38 -9.69 0.91
CA GLY A 85 -9.03 -9.79 2.33
C GLY A 85 -7.80 -10.63 2.65
N ASN A 86 -7.17 -11.25 1.67
CA ASN A 86 -6.02 -12.13 1.88
C ASN A 86 -4.74 -11.49 1.35
N LEU A 87 -3.67 -11.57 2.16
CA LEU A 87 -2.36 -11.07 1.73
C LEU A 87 -1.83 -11.99 0.61
N VAL A 88 -1.64 -11.42 -0.58
CA VAL A 88 -1.20 -12.19 -1.74
C VAL A 88 0.20 -11.82 -2.21
N ASP A 89 0.73 -10.67 -1.80
CA ASP A 89 2.08 -10.27 -2.17
C ASP A 89 2.63 -9.27 -1.19
N ARG A 90 3.96 -9.20 -1.11
CA ARG A 90 4.71 -8.25 -0.30
C ARG A 90 5.83 -7.72 -1.17
N ILE A 91 5.83 -6.42 -1.42
CA ILE A 91 6.80 -5.77 -2.30
C ILE A 91 7.69 -4.89 -1.43
N VAL A 92 8.96 -5.24 -1.31
CA VAL A 92 9.90 -4.54 -0.42
C VAL A 92 10.84 -3.68 -1.25
N GLY A 93 10.95 -2.40 -0.87
CA GLY A 93 11.88 -1.47 -1.49
C GLY A 93 11.25 -0.65 -2.61
N ALA A 94 11.97 0.41 -3.00
CA ALA A 94 11.54 1.27 -4.09
C ALA A 94 11.96 0.67 -5.42
N MET A 95 11.14 0.88 -6.43
CA MET A 95 11.44 0.44 -7.78
C MET A 95 10.76 1.37 -8.79
N PRO A 96 11.19 1.38 -10.06
CA PRO A 96 10.56 2.23 -11.07
C PRO A 96 9.09 1.90 -11.26
N ARG A 97 8.33 2.88 -11.73
CA ARG A 97 6.87 2.74 -11.88
C ARG A 97 6.49 1.49 -12.68
N THR A 98 7.15 1.24 -13.80
CA THR A 98 6.80 0.10 -14.65
C THR A 98 6.89 -1.22 -13.89
N MET A 99 7.96 -1.41 -13.11
CA MET A 99 8.13 -2.63 -12.32
C MET A 99 7.11 -2.73 -11.21
N LEU A 100 6.85 -1.61 -10.53
CA LEU A 100 5.90 -1.57 -9.44
C LEU A 100 4.50 -1.88 -9.94
N GLU A 101 4.11 -1.26 -11.05
CA GLU A 101 2.81 -1.49 -11.66
C GLU A 101 2.63 -2.95 -12.07
N GLN A 102 3.65 -3.57 -12.67
CA GLN A 102 3.60 -4.98 -13.06
C GLN A 102 3.42 -5.89 -11.85
N ARG A 103 4.16 -5.62 -10.76
CA ARG A 103 4.07 -6.42 -9.53
C ARG A 103 2.67 -6.34 -8.93
N ILE A 104 2.11 -5.15 -8.89
CA ILE A 104 0.78 -4.95 -8.30
C ILE A 104 -0.30 -5.57 -9.17
N THR A 105 -0.27 -5.29 -10.47
CA THR A 105 -1.37 -5.67 -11.37
C THR A 105 -1.41 -7.17 -11.65
N ARG A 106 -0.33 -7.90 -11.43
CA ARG A 106 -0.36 -9.36 -11.63
C ARG A 106 -1.32 -10.05 -10.68
N SER A 107 -1.74 -9.37 -9.62
CA SER A 107 -2.72 -9.90 -8.68
C SER A 107 -4.16 -9.49 -9.01
N LEU A 108 -4.34 -8.67 -10.03
CA LEU A 108 -5.69 -8.27 -10.46
C LEU A 108 -6.51 -9.45 -10.95
#